data_60f98efce0c95f78511a4e144f7e7db5
#
_entry.id   60f98efce0c95f78511a4e144f7e7db5
#
_cell.length_a   1.000
_cell.length_b   1.000
_cell.length_c   1.000
_cell.angle_alpha   90.00
_cell.angle_beta   90.00
_cell.angle_gamma   90.00
#
_symmetry.space_group_name_H-M   'P 1'
#
loop_
_entity.id
_entity.type
_entity.pdbx_description
1 polymer ?
#
loop_
_entity_poly.entity_id
_entity_poly.type
_entity_poly.pdbx_seq_one_letter_code
_entity_poly.pdbx_strand_id
1 'polypeptide(L)'
;MLFRSIGLINAAGVADDALVLDEFGKHVADGVVGNLLDLRTALRSLAGSGPGAESSVRKIVGVRHRQDIAEFGLQLTGTGGVEFTEQGRKFLMVRCLSIAGGTEQVLLNVVGERILGLPRD
;
A
#
# COMPACT_ATOMS: atom_id res chain seq x y z
N MET A 1 5.80 -8.02 -2.97
CA MET A 1 6.59 -6.77 -2.95
C MET A 1 7.62 -6.78 -1.82
N LEU A 2 7.27 -7.07 -0.58
CA LEU A 2 8.16 -7.09 0.61
C LEU A 2 9.44 -7.91 0.42
N PHE A 3 9.38 -9.14 -0.13
CA PHE A 3 10.57 -9.96 -0.39
C PHE A 3 11.59 -9.31 -1.34
N ARG A 4 11.12 -8.48 -2.28
CA ARG A 4 12.03 -7.75 -3.16
C ARG A 4 12.73 -6.60 -2.45
N SER A 5 12.10 -6.00 -1.43
CA SER A 5 12.72 -4.94 -0.62
C SER A 5 13.91 -5.45 0.18
N ILE A 6 13.86 -6.70 0.68
CA ILE A 6 15.02 -7.34 1.33
C ILE A 6 16.21 -7.42 0.36
N GLY A 7 15.96 -7.82 -0.89
CA GLY A 7 17.00 -7.84 -1.92
C GLY A 7 17.59 -6.45 -2.21
N LEU A 8 16.77 -5.41 -2.20
CA LEU A 8 17.23 -4.03 -2.40
C LEU A 8 18.04 -3.51 -1.21
N ILE A 9 17.60 -3.78 0.02
CA ILE A 9 18.33 -3.43 1.26
C ILE A 9 19.72 -4.04 1.24
N ASN A 10 19.82 -5.34 0.90
CA ASN A 10 21.10 -6.03 0.81
C ASN A 10 21.97 -5.48 -0.33
N ALA A 11 21.39 -5.22 -1.49
CA ALA A 11 22.11 -4.67 -2.64
C ALA A 11 22.61 -3.23 -2.40
N ALA A 12 21.87 -2.45 -1.62
CA ALA A 12 22.27 -1.11 -1.20
C ALA A 12 23.33 -1.11 -0.07
N GLY A 13 23.61 -2.27 0.56
CA GLY A 13 24.57 -2.37 1.65
C GLY A 13 24.10 -1.71 2.95
N VAL A 14 22.79 -1.57 3.16
CA VAL A 14 22.19 -0.87 4.32
C VAL A 14 21.42 -1.83 5.24
N ALA A 15 21.77 -3.12 5.20
CA ALA A 15 21.09 -4.15 5.99
C ALA A 15 21.26 -3.98 7.51
N ASP A 16 22.28 -3.24 7.95
CA ASP A 16 22.55 -2.95 9.36
C ASP A 16 22.13 -1.53 9.76
N ASP A 17 21.52 -0.75 8.85
CA ASP A 17 21.03 0.59 9.15
C ASP A 17 19.71 0.51 9.91
N ALA A 18 19.73 0.99 11.17
CA ALA A 18 18.58 0.92 12.06
C ALA A 18 17.37 1.71 11.54
N LEU A 19 17.58 2.83 10.83
CA LEU A 19 16.46 3.64 10.25
C LEU A 19 15.83 2.91 9.09
N VAL A 20 16.64 2.30 8.23
CA VAL A 20 16.15 1.48 7.11
C VAL A 20 15.36 0.27 7.61
N LEU A 21 15.85 -0.39 8.66
CA LEU A 21 15.17 -1.54 9.27
C LEU A 21 13.87 -1.14 9.96
N ASP A 22 13.83 0.02 10.65
CA ASP A 22 12.59 0.54 11.24
C ASP A 22 11.53 0.84 10.18
N GLU A 23 11.90 1.54 9.10
CA GLU A 23 11.00 1.83 7.99
C GLU A 23 10.53 0.56 7.28
N PHE A 24 11.44 -0.38 7.03
CA PHE A 24 11.06 -1.68 6.48
C PHE A 24 10.10 -2.43 7.40
N GLY A 25 10.32 -2.40 8.72
CA GLY A 25 9.45 -3.00 9.72
C GLY A 25 8.03 -2.43 9.68
N LYS A 26 7.87 -1.11 9.48
CA LYS A 26 6.55 -0.47 9.27
C LYS A 26 5.85 -1.02 8.03
N HIS A 27 6.57 -1.14 6.92
CA HIS A 27 6.00 -1.72 5.70
C HIS A 27 5.59 -3.19 5.88
N VAL A 28 6.32 -3.96 6.66
CA VAL A 28 5.93 -5.34 7.02
C VAL A 28 4.64 -5.33 7.81
N ALA A 29 4.52 -4.48 8.82
CA ALA A 29 3.32 -4.36 9.64
C ALA A 29 2.09 -3.96 8.81
N ASP A 30 2.23 -2.96 7.93
CA ASP A 30 1.16 -2.53 7.02
C ASP A 30 0.75 -3.64 6.04
N GLY A 31 1.72 -4.43 5.58
CA GLY A 31 1.46 -5.62 4.76
C GLY A 31 0.64 -6.68 5.49
N VAL A 32 0.90 -6.90 6.78
CA VAL A 32 0.10 -7.80 7.64
C VAL A 32 -1.32 -7.27 7.79
N VAL A 33 -1.48 -5.97 8.06
CA VAL A 33 -2.82 -5.33 8.12
C VAL A 33 -3.58 -5.53 6.81
N GLY A 34 -2.93 -5.32 5.67
CA GLY A 34 -3.53 -5.54 4.35
C GLY A 34 -4.02 -6.99 4.17
N ASN A 35 -3.20 -7.97 4.54
CA ASN A 35 -3.57 -9.39 4.48
C ASN A 35 -4.75 -9.74 5.39
N LEU A 36 -4.81 -9.16 6.60
CA LEU A 36 -5.94 -9.36 7.52
C LEU A 36 -7.24 -8.77 6.97
N LEU A 37 -7.18 -7.60 6.31
CA LEU A 37 -8.34 -7.01 5.63
C LEU A 37 -8.80 -7.88 4.45
N ASP A 38 -7.88 -8.47 3.70
CA ASP A 38 -8.19 -9.41 2.62
C ASP A 38 -8.86 -10.68 3.16
N LEU A 39 -8.31 -11.27 4.22
CA LEU A 39 -8.88 -12.44 4.88
C LEU A 39 -10.29 -12.15 5.40
N ARG A 40 -10.48 -11.02 6.10
CA ARG A 40 -11.81 -10.60 6.58
C ARG A 40 -12.82 -10.49 5.44
N THR A 41 -12.41 -9.91 4.31
CA THR A 41 -13.27 -9.77 3.14
C THR A 41 -13.65 -11.14 2.57
N ALA A 42 -12.68 -12.06 2.47
CA ALA A 42 -12.93 -13.42 2.00
C ALA A 42 -13.90 -14.19 2.92
N LEU A 43 -13.71 -14.12 4.24
CA LEU A 43 -14.59 -14.77 5.22
C LEU A 43 -16.03 -14.23 5.14
N ARG A 44 -16.21 -12.92 4.98
CA ARG A 44 -17.54 -12.32 4.79
C ARG A 44 -18.20 -12.80 3.51
N SER A 45 -17.44 -12.90 2.43
CA SER A 45 -17.95 -13.42 1.15
C SER A 45 -18.41 -14.86 1.28
N LEU A 46 -17.66 -15.71 1.98
CA LEU A 46 -18.04 -17.10 2.26
C LEU A 46 -19.29 -17.21 3.15
N ALA A 47 -19.52 -16.24 4.04
CA ALA A 47 -20.72 -16.14 4.87
C ALA A 47 -21.94 -15.57 4.12
N GLY A 48 -21.85 -15.37 2.79
CA GLY A 48 -22.96 -14.87 1.97
C GLY A 48 -23.14 -13.35 2.02
N SER A 49 -22.26 -12.61 2.67
CA SER A 49 -22.28 -11.15 2.68
C SER A 49 -21.54 -10.62 1.46
N GLY A 50 -22.22 -9.85 0.61
CA GLY A 50 -21.58 -9.20 -0.53
C GLY A 50 -20.50 -8.19 -0.13
N PRO A 51 -19.72 -7.65 -1.10
CA PRO A 51 -18.71 -6.63 -0.83
C PRO A 51 -19.37 -5.37 -0.24
N GLY A 52 -19.00 -5.04 0.99
CA GLY A 52 -19.48 -3.87 1.71
C GLY A 52 -18.58 -2.64 1.51
N ALA A 53 -18.91 -1.55 2.22
CA ALA A 53 -18.11 -0.32 2.20
C ALA A 53 -16.66 -0.51 2.68
N GLU A 54 -16.39 -1.59 3.44
CA GLU A 54 -15.05 -1.98 3.88
C GLU A 54 -14.09 -2.29 2.72
N SER A 55 -14.62 -2.64 1.54
CA SER A 55 -13.80 -2.77 0.32
C SER A 55 -13.09 -1.47 -0.05
N SER A 56 -13.71 -0.32 0.26
CA SER A 56 -13.10 1.01 0.07
C SER A 56 -11.93 1.22 1.03
N VAL A 57 -12.08 0.84 2.31
CA VAL A 57 -10.98 0.90 3.29
C VAL A 57 -9.81 0.03 2.84
N ARG A 58 -10.11 -1.22 2.46
CA ARG A 58 -9.09 -2.15 1.96
C ARG A 58 -8.33 -1.60 0.76
N LYS A 59 -9.06 -0.96 -0.17
CA LYS A 59 -8.42 -0.34 -1.34
C LYS A 59 -7.54 0.83 -0.95
N ILE A 60 -8.00 1.75 -0.10
CA ILE A 60 -7.21 2.91 0.35
C ILE A 60 -5.91 2.43 1.01
N VAL A 61 -6.01 1.53 2.00
CA VAL A 61 -4.85 0.98 2.72
C VAL A 61 -3.90 0.28 1.74
N GLY A 62 -4.42 -0.58 0.88
CA GLY A 62 -3.60 -1.33 -0.07
C GLY A 62 -2.91 -0.47 -1.13
N VAL A 63 -3.54 0.61 -1.58
CA VAL A 63 -2.93 1.55 -2.52
C VAL A 63 -1.81 2.34 -1.86
N ARG A 64 -2.06 2.92 -0.68
CA ARG A 64 -1.04 3.65 0.09
C ARG A 64 0.17 2.77 0.37
N HIS A 65 -0.04 1.59 0.94
CA HIS A 65 1.03 0.64 1.19
C HIS A 65 1.87 0.30 -0.06
N ARG A 66 1.24 0.14 -1.23
CA ARG A 66 1.98 -0.10 -2.49
C ARG A 66 2.79 1.10 -2.93
N GLN A 67 2.28 2.31 -2.72
CA GLN A 67 2.99 3.54 -3.05
C GLN A 67 4.19 3.74 -2.13
N ASP A 68 4.01 3.53 -0.82
CA ASP A 68 5.05 3.68 0.19
C ASP A 68 6.20 2.66 -0.03
N ILE A 69 5.89 1.39 -0.30
CA ILE A 69 6.90 0.38 -0.64
C ILE A 69 7.64 0.73 -1.94
N ALA A 70 6.94 1.27 -2.94
CA ALA A 70 7.59 1.65 -4.19
C ALA A 70 8.52 2.86 -4.00
N GLU A 71 8.14 3.80 -3.16
CA GLU A 71 8.95 4.95 -2.77
C GLU A 71 10.17 4.52 -1.96
N PHE A 72 9.99 3.69 -0.94
CA PHE A 72 11.07 3.09 -0.17
C PHE A 72 12.08 2.36 -1.08
N GLY A 73 11.58 1.54 -2.02
CA GLY A 73 12.44 0.87 -3.00
C GLY A 73 13.21 1.83 -3.91
N LEU A 74 12.63 2.98 -4.25
CA LEU A 74 13.33 4.03 -5.02
C LEU A 74 14.40 4.72 -4.17
N GLN A 75 14.11 5.05 -2.92
CA GLN A 75 15.05 5.68 -1.99
C GLN A 75 16.29 4.81 -1.76
N LEU A 76 16.11 3.48 -1.66
CA LEU A 76 17.23 2.54 -1.52
C LEU A 76 18.19 2.52 -2.72
N THR A 77 17.77 3.03 -3.89
CA THR A 77 18.65 3.15 -5.05
C THR A 77 19.57 4.38 -4.99
N GLY A 78 19.38 5.27 -4.01
CA GLY A 78 20.17 6.48 -3.83
C GLY A 78 20.14 7.36 -5.09
N THR A 79 21.31 7.81 -5.55
CA THR A 79 21.45 8.64 -6.77
C THR A 79 20.96 7.93 -8.04
N GLY A 80 20.96 6.59 -8.08
CA GLY A 80 20.39 5.80 -9.17
C GLY A 80 18.87 5.95 -9.32
N GLY A 81 18.19 6.49 -8.29
CA GLY A 81 16.75 6.75 -8.33
C GLY A 81 16.32 7.83 -9.33
N VAL A 82 17.26 8.68 -9.81
CA VAL A 82 16.97 9.67 -10.85
C VAL A 82 17.00 9.08 -12.26
N GLU A 83 17.50 7.85 -12.41
CA GLU A 83 17.51 7.15 -13.67
C GLU A 83 16.19 6.40 -13.89
N PHE A 84 15.84 6.13 -15.16
CA PHE A 84 14.66 5.35 -15.50
C PHE A 84 14.92 3.85 -15.28
N THR A 85 15.01 3.47 -14.01
CA THR A 85 15.21 2.10 -13.53
C THR A 85 13.89 1.36 -13.35
N GLU A 86 13.95 0.06 -13.04
CA GLU A 86 12.77 -0.73 -12.66
C GLU A 86 12.06 -0.11 -11.44
N GLN A 87 12.79 0.39 -10.46
CA GLN A 87 12.25 1.04 -9.25
C GLN A 87 11.59 2.37 -9.59
N GLY A 88 12.22 3.21 -10.41
CA GLY A 88 11.63 4.46 -10.91
C GLY A 88 10.33 4.21 -11.68
N ARG A 89 10.32 3.21 -12.57
CA ARG A 89 9.11 2.82 -13.29
C ARG A 89 7.99 2.35 -12.34
N LYS A 90 8.30 1.53 -11.34
CA LYS A 90 7.32 1.08 -10.35
C LYS A 90 6.75 2.25 -9.55
N PHE A 91 7.61 3.13 -9.06
CA PHE A 91 7.21 4.34 -8.34
C PHE A 91 6.19 5.17 -9.13
N LEU A 92 6.46 5.42 -10.40
CA LEU A 92 5.55 6.17 -11.27
C LEU A 92 4.24 5.40 -11.54
N MET A 93 4.33 4.11 -11.85
CA MET A 93 3.16 3.31 -12.17
C MET A 93 2.17 3.16 -11.02
N VAL A 94 2.64 3.01 -9.77
CA VAL A 94 1.73 2.81 -8.64
C VAL A 94 0.92 4.07 -8.30
N ARG A 95 1.32 5.25 -8.81
CA ARG A 95 0.56 6.50 -8.62
C ARG A 95 -0.83 6.43 -9.28
N CYS A 96 -0.98 5.72 -10.39
CA CYS A 96 -2.27 5.57 -11.04
C CYS A 96 -3.30 4.81 -10.18
N LEU A 97 -2.86 4.01 -9.21
CA LEU A 97 -3.74 3.23 -8.34
C LEU A 97 -4.63 4.09 -7.44
N SER A 98 -4.22 5.33 -7.15
CA SER A 98 -5.05 6.29 -6.40
C SER A 98 -6.22 6.84 -7.21
N ILE A 99 -6.21 6.64 -8.53
CA ILE A 99 -7.25 7.10 -9.46
C ILE A 99 -8.02 5.90 -10.02
N ALA A 100 -7.33 4.83 -10.38
CA ALA A 100 -7.92 3.64 -11.01
C ALA A 100 -8.94 2.93 -10.09
N GLY A 101 -10.10 2.58 -10.64
CA GLY A 101 -11.16 1.87 -9.90
C GLY A 101 -11.78 2.67 -8.75
N GLY A 102 -11.93 3.97 -8.92
CA GLY A 102 -12.42 4.95 -7.96
C GLY A 102 -11.30 5.72 -7.28
N THR A 103 -11.38 7.03 -7.33
CA THR A 103 -10.38 7.91 -6.71
C THR A 103 -10.38 7.76 -5.19
N GLU A 104 -9.26 8.06 -4.56
CA GLU A 104 -9.15 8.01 -3.09
C GLU A 104 -10.22 8.89 -2.43
N GLN A 105 -10.51 10.07 -2.97
CA GLN A 105 -11.53 10.99 -2.47
C GLN A 105 -12.93 10.36 -2.48
N VAL A 106 -13.30 9.72 -3.59
CA VAL A 106 -14.59 9.02 -3.68
C VAL A 106 -14.68 7.88 -2.67
N LEU A 107 -13.58 7.13 -2.49
CA LEU A 107 -13.54 6.04 -1.52
C LEU A 107 -13.62 6.55 -0.08
N LEU A 108 -12.97 7.68 0.24
CA LEU A 108 -13.07 8.34 1.54
C LEU A 108 -14.50 8.80 1.82
N ASN A 109 -15.21 9.36 0.83
CA ASN A 109 -16.61 9.71 0.98
C ASN A 109 -17.46 8.47 1.28
N VAL A 110 -17.26 7.37 0.56
CA VAL A 110 -17.96 6.09 0.84
C VAL A 110 -17.70 5.61 2.27
N VAL A 111 -16.47 5.70 2.75
CA VAL A 111 -16.10 5.33 4.13
C VAL A 111 -16.78 6.28 5.13
N GLY A 112 -16.69 7.59 4.90
CA GLY A 112 -17.31 8.60 5.74
C GLY A 112 -18.82 8.39 5.87
N GLU A 113 -19.54 8.29 4.76
CA GLU A 113 -20.98 8.15 4.73
C GLU A 113 -21.47 6.80 5.26
N ARG A 114 -20.87 5.69 4.77
CA ARG A 114 -21.44 4.35 4.98
C ARG A 114 -20.87 3.62 6.20
N ILE A 115 -19.67 3.97 6.67
CA ILE A 115 -19.03 3.33 7.82
C ILE A 115 -19.11 4.24 9.05
N LEU A 116 -18.80 5.54 8.88
CA LEU A 116 -18.78 6.49 9.98
C LEU A 116 -20.13 7.20 10.20
N GLY A 117 -21.06 7.08 9.26
CA GLY A 117 -22.39 7.71 9.36
C GLY A 117 -22.35 9.23 9.24
N LEU A 118 -21.34 9.79 8.58
CA LEU A 118 -21.24 11.22 8.35
C LEU A 118 -22.34 11.71 7.39
N PRO A 119 -22.84 12.93 7.56
CA PRO A 119 -23.84 13.49 6.64
C PRO A 119 -23.29 13.58 5.23
N ARG A 120 -24.16 13.44 4.27
CA ARG A 120 -23.86 13.63 2.86
C ARG A 120 -24.08 15.09 2.51
N ASP A 121 -23.11 15.74 1.88
CA ASP A 121 -23.23 17.09 1.34
C ASP A 121 -24.05 17.09 0.05
#